data_1ae0634d4290153379fa8ecaeb478760
#
_entry.id   1ae0634d4290153379fa8ecaeb478760
#
_cell.length_a   1.000
_cell.length_b   1.000
_cell.length_c   1.000
_cell.angle_alpha   90.00
_cell.angle_beta   90.00
_cell.angle_gamma   90.00
#
_symmetry.space_group_name_H-M   'P 1'
#
loop_
_entity.id
_entity.type
_entity.pdbx_description
1 polymer ?
#
loop_
_entity_poly.entity_id
_entity_poly.type
_entity_poly.pdbx_seq_one_letter_code
_entity_poly.pdbx_strand_id
1 'polypeptide(L)'
;MDAKTKKFIQQVPHMRQKFLFLGQTVDSTLLCPISAIASQSSAPTTDTLKNTMQLLNYLRTQEDAVLSNNLSDMILAVHSDVSYLSEPKALSRAGGHFILSNDTHIPPNNGAVLKIAHIIKNVMSSATEAELAGLYIMAHEAVYIRIILEDLGHK
;
A
#
# COMPACT_ATOMS: atom_id res chain seq x y z
N MET A 1 -27.43 -6.54 -14.18
CA MET A 1 -27.08 -5.78 -12.98
C MET A 1 -28.11 -4.70 -12.77
N ASP A 2 -28.73 -4.61 -11.61
CA ASP A 2 -29.79 -3.64 -11.34
C ASP A 2 -29.26 -2.19 -11.21
N ALA A 3 -30.17 -1.20 -11.26
CA ALA A 3 -29.81 0.22 -11.22
C ALA A 3 -29.17 0.63 -9.86
N LYS A 4 -29.55 -0.03 -8.76
CA LYS A 4 -29.00 0.23 -7.42
C LYS A 4 -27.54 -0.22 -7.34
N THR A 5 -27.24 -1.40 -7.86
CA THR A 5 -25.87 -1.95 -7.92
C THR A 5 -24.95 -1.08 -8.79
N LYS A 6 -25.45 -0.60 -9.95
CA LYS A 6 -24.67 0.35 -10.79
C LYS A 6 -24.37 1.64 -10.03
N LYS A 7 -25.35 2.23 -9.34
CA LYS A 7 -25.18 3.46 -8.59
C LYS A 7 -24.20 3.28 -7.41
N PHE A 8 -24.26 2.15 -6.72
CA PHE A 8 -23.32 1.81 -5.64
C PHE A 8 -21.87 1.72 -6.17
N ILE A 9 -21.68 1.01 -7.28
CA ILE A 9 -20.35 0.86 -7.89
C ILE A 9 -19.78 2.21 -8.37
N GLN A 10 -20.62 3.13 -8.85
CA GLN A 10 -20.21 4.50 -9.21
C GLN A 10 -19.72 5.31 -8.00
N GLN A 11 -20.10 4.96 -6.78
CA GLN A 11 -19.63 5.59 -5.55
C GLN A 11 -18.29 5.03 -5.05
N VAL A 12 -17.85 3.86 -5.53
CA VAL A 12 -16.57 3.22 -5.16
C VAL A 12 -15.36 4.14 -5.33
N PRO A 13 -15.23 4.96 -6.41
CA PRO A 13 -14.11 5.90 -6.52
C PRO A 13 -14.05 6.94 -5.40
N HIS A 14 -15.18 7.44 -4.91
CA HIS A 14 -15.22 8.38 -3.79
C HIS A 14 -14.88 7.69 -2.45
N MET A 15 -15.35 6.46 -2.26
CA MET A 15 -14.99 5.63 -1.10
C MET A 15 -13.49 5.30 -1.12
N ARG A 16 -12.91 5.10 -2.30
CA ARG A 16 -11.47 4.83 -2.47
C ARG A 16 -10.59 5.87 -1.79
N GLN A 17 -10.86 7.16 -1.96
CA GLN A 17 -10.03 8.22 -1.35
C GLN A 17 -10.05 8.14 0.17
N LYS A 18 -11.23 7.93 0.77
CA LYS A 18 -11.39 7.81 2.22
C LYS A 18 -10.67 6.56 2.76
N PHE A 19 -10.84 5.41 2.09
CA PHE A 19 -10.21 4.17 2.52
C PHE A 19 -8.71 4.16 2.23
N LEU A 20 -8.25 4.84 1.17
CA LEU A 20 -6.83 5.01 0.91
C LEU A 20 -6.16 5.82 2.03
N PHE A 21 -6.80 6.90 2.47
CA PHE A 21 -6.33 7.67 3.62
C PHE A 21 -6.23 6.78 4.87
N LEU A 22 -7.28 6.02 5.20
CA LEU A 22 -7.27 5.09 6.33
C LEU A 22 -6.17 4.03 6.19
N GLY A 23 -5.98 3.47 4.99
CA GLY A 23 -4.91 2.51 4.69
C GLY A 23 -3.52 3.09 4.86
N GLN A 24 -3.32 4.35 4.49
CA GLN A 24 -2.05 5.04 4.65
C GLN A 24 -1.76 5.44 6.10
N THR A 25 -2.77 5.86 6.85
CA THR A 25 -2.57 6.42 8.19
C THR A 25 -2.70 5.39 9.31
N VAL A 26 -3.58 4.41 9.18
CA VAL A 26 -3.93 3.49 10.27
C VAL A 26 -3.69 2.03 9.88
N ASP A 27 -4.43 1.51 8.90
CA ASP A 27 -4.45 0.08 8.58
C ASP A 27 -3.92 -0.21 7.18
N SER A 28 -2.63 -0.57 7.09
CA SER A 28 -1.96 -0.87 5.81
C SER A 28 -2.50 -2.11 5.09
N THR A 29 -3.23 -3.00 5.78
CA THR A 29 -3.83 -4.20 5.16
C THR A 29 -4.88 -3.84 4.11
N LEU A 30 -5.44 -2.61 4.19
CA LEU A 30 -6.42 -2.08 3.25
C LEU A 30 -5.84 -1.71 1.88
N LEU A 31 -4.54 -1.44 1.78
CA LEU A 31 -3.92 -0.88 0.56
C LEU A 31 -4.05 -1.81 -0.65
N CYS A 32 -3.75 -3.10 -0.48
CA CYS A 32 -3.85 -4.08 -1.55
C CYS A 32 -5.28 -4.28 -2.04
N PRO A 33 -6.28 -4.59 -1.20
CA PRO A 33 -7.66 -4.76 -1.65
C PRO A 33 -8.26 -3.48 -2.24
N ILE A 34 -7.95 -2.30 -1.69
CA ILE A 34 -8.39 -1.02 -2.27
C ILE A 34 -7.81 -0.82 -3.67
N SER A 35 -6.52 -1.10 -3.86
CA SER A 35 -5.85 -1.01 -5.15
C SER A 35 -6.45 -1.98 -6.17
N ALA A 36 -6.73 -3.23 -5.77
CA ALA A 36 -7.35 -4.25 -6.63
C ALA A 36 -8.77 -3.85 -7.06
N ILE A 37 -9.62 -3.37 -6.14
CA ILE A 37 -10.97 -2.87 -6.45
C ILE A 37 -10.89 -1.64 -7.36
N ALA A 38 -9.94 -0.74 -7.11
CA ALA A 38 -9.75 0.47 -7.90
C ALA A 38 -9.34 0.19 -9.35
N SER A 39 -8.53 -0.84 -9.59
CA SER A 39 -8.12 -1.25 -10.94
C SER A 39 -9.30 -1.72 -11.81
N GLN A 40 -10.38 -2.19 -11.17
CA GLN A 40 -11.60 -2.69 -11.83
C GLN A 40 -12.72 -1.64 -11.93
N SER A 41 -12.50 -0.42 -11.44
CA SER A 41 -13.55 0.61 -11.34
C SER A 41 -14.09 1.10 -12.69
N SER A 42 -13.31 1.00 -13.77
CA SER A 42 -13.75 1.38 -15.13
C SER A 42 -14.73 0.39 -15.76
N ALA A 43 -14.62 -0.90 -15.42
CA ALA A 43 -15.49 -1.98 -15.89
C ALA A 43 -15.86 -2.92 -14.74
N PRO A 44 -16.68 -2.46 -13.78
CA PRO A 44 -16.97 -3.23 -12.58
C PRO A 44 -17.86 -4.44 -12.89
N THR A 45 -17.55 -5.55 -12.22
CA THR A 45 -18.25 -6.82 -12.31
C THR A 45 -19.02 -7.13 -11.02
N THR A 46 -19.77 -8.23 -11.00
CA THR A 46 -20.37 -8.77 -9.79
C THR A 46 -19.31 -9.16 -8.74
N ASP A 47 -18.14 -9.62 -9.18
CA ASP A 47 -17.02 -9.95 -8.29
C ASP A 47 -16.41 -8.68 -7.69
N THR A 48 -16.33 -7.58 -8.44
CA THR A 48 -15.92 -6.27 -7.89
C THR A 48 -16.84 -5.84 -6.74
N LEU A 49 -18.15 -6.02 -6.90
CA LEU A 49 -19.11 -5.75 -5.86
C LEU A 49 -18.90 -6.65 -4.63
N LYS A 50 -18.73 -7.96 -4.85
CA LYS A 50 -18.48 -8.94 -3.78
C LYS A 50 -17.22 -8.59 -2.99
N ASN A 51 -16.11 -8.26 -3.69
CA ASN A 51 -14.86 -7.86 -3.06
C ASN A 51 -15.00 -6.55 -2.28
N THR A 52 -15.78 -5.59 -2.80
CA THR A 52 -16.07 -4.34 -2.09
C THR A 52 -16.87 -4.60 -0.80
N MET A 53 -17.88 -5.47 -0.85
CA MET A 53 -18.65 -5.83 0.33
C MET A 53 -17.80 -6.58 1.36
N GLN A 54 -16.88 -7.44 0.91
CA GLN A 54 -15.95 -8.13 1.79
C GLN A 54 -15.01 -7.14 2.49
N LEU A 55 -14.48 -6.15 1.77
CA LEU A 55 -13.66 -5.08 2.35
C LEU A 55 -14.43 -4.28 3.41
N LEU A 56 -15.69 -3.91 3.13
CA LEU A 56 -16.53 -3.19 4.10
C LEU A 56 -16.82 -4.03 5.35
N ASN A 57 -17.06 -5.33 5.19
CA ASN A 57 -17.24 -6.23 6.32
C ASN A 57 -15.97 -6.37 7.15
N TYR A 58 -14.80 -6.46 6.51
CA TYR A 58 -13.51 -6.45 7.21
C TYR A 58 -13.33 -5.17 8.04
N LEU A 59 -13.53 -4.00 7.43
CA LEU A 59 -13.43 -2.70 8.13
C LEU A 59 -14.31 -2.63 9.36
N ARG A 60 -15.51 -3.20 9.31
CA ARG A 60 -16.43 -3.23 10.45
C ARG A 60 -15.90 -4.08 11.61
N THR A 61 -15.00 -5.04 11.35
CA THR A 61 -14.40 -5.89 12.39
C THR A 61 -13.09 -5.33 12.94
N GLN A 62 -12.59 -4.22 12.39
CA GLN A 62 -11.30 -3.61 12.74
C GLN A 62 -11.49 -2.19 13.31
N GLU A 63 -12.49 -2.01 14.16
CA GLU A 63 -12.81 -0.69 14.73
C GLU A 63 -11.66 -0.14 15.62
N ASP A 64 -10.87 -1.04 16.23
CA ASP A 64 -9.76 -0.71 17.13
C ASP A 64 -8.38 -0.74 16.44
N ALA A 65 -8.33 -0.66 15.11
CA ALA A 65 -7.05 -0.62 14.40
C ALA A 65 -6.24 0.62 14.80
N VAL A 66 -5.00 0.41 15.27
CA VAL A 66 -4.11 1.47 15.75
C VAL A 66 -2.74 1.34 15.10
N LEU A 67 -2.19 2.45 14.63
CA LEU A 67 -0.79 2.56 14.26
C LEU A 67 -0.02 3.17 15.44
N SER A 68 0.92 2.39 16.00
CA SER A 68 1.78 2.87 17.08
C SER A 68 3.12 3.33 16.53
N ASN A 69 3.54 4.53 16.89
CA ASN A 69 4.87 5.05 16.62
C ASN A 69 5.62 5.17 17.96
N ASN A 70 6.77 4.51 18.04
CA ASN A 70 7.63 4.57 19.20
C ASN A 70 8.77 5.57 18.94
N LEU A 71 9.34 6.11 20.02
CA LEU A 71 10.55 6.92 19.93
C LEU A 71 11.69 6.11 19.30
N SER A 72 12.48 6.75 18.46
CA SER A 72 13.59 6.12 17.75
C SER A 72 14.70 7.13 17.48
N ASP A 73 15.84 6.64 17.01
CA ASP A 73 16.99 7.47 16.58
C ASP A 73 16.75 8.18 15.25
N MET A 74 15.53 8.10 14.71
CA MET A 74 15.11 8.70 13.44
C MET A 74 15.87 8.16 12.21
N ILE A 75 16.41 6.94 12.30
CA ILE A 75 17.09 6.27 11.20
C ILE A 75 16.07 5.63 10.27
N LEU A 76 16.09 6.02 9.00
CA LEU A 76 15.20 5.47 8.00
C LEU A 76 15.54 4.02 7.68
N ALA A 77 14.63 3.11 7.99
CA ALA A 77 14.67 1.72 7.56
C ALA A 77 13.53 1.44 6.58
N VAL A 78 13.83 0.70 5.50
CA VAL A 78 12.88 0.41 4.44
C VAL A 78 12.80 -1.10 4.22
N HIS A 79 11.60 -1.65 4.35
CA HIS A 79 11.29 -3.02 3.95
C HIS A 79 10.66 -2.99 2.56
N SER A 80 11.21 -3.78 1.65
CA SER A 80 10.74 -3.91 0.26
C SER A 80 10.44 -5.37 -0.05
N ASP A 81 9.34 -5.60 -0.75
CA ASP A 81 8.95 -6.92 -1.24
C ASP A 81 8.19 -6.80 -2.55
N VAL A 82 8.23 -7.83 -3.39
CA VAL A 82 7.51 -7.86 -4.66
C VAL A 82 6.77 -9.17 -4.85
N SER A 83 5.48 -9.06 -5.12
CA SER A 83 4.66 -10.19 -5.53
C SER A 83 4.73 -10.36 -7.05
N TYR A 84 5.55 -11.31 -7.53
CA TYR A 84 5.80 -11.55 -8.95
C TYR A 84 4.58 -12.16 -9.63
N LEU A 85 4.16 -11.56 -10.79
CA LEU A 85 3.03 -11.99 -11.62
C LEU A 85 1.70 -12.19 -10.87
N SER A 86 1.52 -11.53 -9.74
CA SER A 86 0.34 -11.67 -8.88
C SER A 86 -0.89 -10.91 -9.38
N GLU A 87 -0.70 -10.01 -10.33
CA GLU A 87 -1.74 -9.11 -10.81
C GLU A 87 -2.25 -9.51 -12.20
N PRO A 88 -3.47 -9.06 -12.60
CA PRO A 88 -3.97 -9.28 -13.95
C PRO A 88 -2.99 -8.79 -15.03
N LYS A 89 -2.99 -9.45 -16.20
CA LYS A 89 -2.09 -9.17 -17.33
C LYS A 89 -0.61 -9.45 -17.03
N ALA A 90 -0.33 -10.42 -16.18
CA ALA A 90 1.02 -10.79 -15.77
C ALA A 90 1.84 -9.62 -15.19
N LEU A 91 1.19 -8.70 -14.48
CA LEU A 91 1.87 -7.64 -13.76
C LEU A 91 2.26 -8.10 -12.36
N SER A 92 3.23 -7.41 -11.79
CA SER A 92 3.73 -7.62 -10.43
C SER A 92 3.30 -6.48 -9.53
N ARG A 93 3.30 -6.69 -8.22
CA ARG A 93 2.98 -5.66 -7.23
C ARG A 93 4.19 -5.41 -6.33
N ALA A 94 4.60 -4.14 -6.22
CA ALA A 94 5.60 -3.70 -5.27
C ALA A 94 4.94 -3.30 -3.95
N GLY A 95 5.52 -3.74 -2.84
CA GLY A 95 5.21 -3.36 -1.47
C GLY A 95 6.41 -2.69 -0.80
N GLY A 96 6.16 -1.62 -0.05
CA GLY A 96 7.19 -0.92 0.71
C GLY A 96 6.67 -0.40 2.03
N HIS A 97 7.49 -0.53 3.07
CA HIS A 97 7.19 -0.10 4.42
C HIS A 97 8.36 0.71 4.95
N PHE A 98 8.18 2.01 5.13
CA PHE A 98 9.19 2.97 5.54
C PHE A 98 8.97 3.31 7.00
N ILE A 99 9.92 3.00 7.85
CA ILE A 99 9.85 3.22 9.29
C ILE A 99 11.03 4.07 9.77
N LEU A 100 10.82 4.79 10.86
CA LEU A 100 11.91 5.45 11.59
C LEU A 100 12.27 4.57 12.77
N SER A 101 13.50 4.10 12.80
CA SER A 101 13.98 3.09 13.73
C SER A 101 15.30 3.49 14.38
N ASN A 102 15.96 2.55 15.05
CA ASN A 102 17.21 2.74 15.77
C ASN A 102 18.39 2.20 14.95
N ASP A 103 19.60 2.66 15.25
CA ASP A 103 20.84 2.15 14.66
C ASP A 103 21.16 0.76 15.21
N THR A 104 20.52 -0.25 14.64
CA THR A 104 20.70 -1.65 15.00
C THR A 104 20.85 -2.50 13.75
N HIS A 105 21.53 -3.65 13.86
CA HIS A 105 21.70 -4.58 12.74
C HIS A 105 20.35 -5.09 12.20
N ILE A 106 19.37 -5.26 13.08
CA ILE A 106 17.97 -5.58 12.71
C ILE A 106 17.10 -4.49 13.32
N PRO A 107 16.70 -3.48 12.52
CA PRO A 107 15.88 -2.39 13.03
C PRO A 107 14.56 -2.91 13.59
N PRO A 108 14.16 -2.50 14.82
CA PRO A 108 12.88 -2.89 15.38
C PRO A 108 11.73 -2.29 14.54
N ASN A 109 10.65 -3.05 14.41
CA ASN A 109 9.45 -2.56 13.74
C ASN A 109 8.88 -1.34 14.47
N ASN A 110 8.43 -0.37 13.68
CA ASN A 110 7.80 0.85 14.16
C ASN A 110 6.61 1.20 13.26
N GLY A 111 5.81 2.18 13.66
CA GLY A 111 4.77 2.70 12.79
C GLY A 111 5.36 3.25 11.49
N ALA A 112 4.76 2.90 10.35
CA ALA A 112 5.28 3.34 9.06
C ALA A 112 4.92 4.80 8.79
N VAL A 113 5.91 5.59 8.40
CA VAL A 113 5.75 6.98 7.92
C VAL A 113 5.28 7.04 6.48
N LEU A 114 5.61 6.01 5.69
CA LEU A 114 5.10 5.83 4.32
C LEU A 114 4.88 4.34 4.06
N LYS A 115 3.80 4.03 3.35
CA LYS A 115 3.46 2.68 2.91
C LYS A 115 3.17 2.70 1.42
N ILE A 116 3.75 1.77 0.68
CA ILE A 116 3.56 1.64 -0.77
C ILE A 116 2.98 0.26 -1.05
N ALA A 117 1.94 0.23 -1.87
CA ALA A 117 1.37 -1.00 -2.43
C ALA A 117 0.81 -0.67 -3.80
N HIS A 118 1.65 -0.75 -4.84
CA HIS A 118 1.19 -0.43 -6.19
C HIS A 118 1.64 -1.44 -7.25
N ILE A 119 0.89 -1.48 -8.35
CA ILE A 119 1.17 -2.39 -9.46
C ILE A 119 2.32 -1.82 -10.29
N ILE A 120 3.35 -2.63 -10.54
CA ILE A 120 4.42 -2.33 -11.48
C ILE A 120 3.82 -2.44 -12.89
N LYS A 121 3.87 -1.34 -13.65
CA LYS A 121 3.17 -1.23 -14.94
C LYS A 121 3.80 -2.06 -16.06
N ASN A 122 5.05 -2.45 -15.92
CA ASN A 122 5.77 -3.26 -16.88
C ASN A 122 5.68 -4.75 -16.51
N VAL A 123 5.56 -5.61 -17.50
CA VAL A 123 5.67 -7.04 -17.31
C VAL A 123 7.15 -7.38 -17.12
N MET A 124 7.46 -8.08 -16.02
CA MET A 124 8.82 -8.51 -15.68
C MET A 124 9.06 -9.92 -16.21
N SER A 125 10.25 -10.19 -16.72
CA SER A 125 10.61 -11.48 -17.30
C SER A 125 11.02 -12.51 -16.24
N SER A 126 11.37 -12.05 -15.02
CA SER A 126 11.78 -12.92 -13.91
C SER A 126 11.40 -12.30 -12.56
N ALA A 127 11.36 -13.14 -11.53
CA ALA A 127 11.18 -12.69 -10.16
C ALA A 127 12.30 -11.73 -9.72
N THR A 128 13.54 -12.01 -10.10
CA THR A 128 14.69 -11.15 -9.79
C THR A 128 14.56 -9.76 -10.41
N GLU A 129 14.07 -9.68 -11.66
CA GLU A 129 13.80 -8.38 -12.30
C GLU A 129 12.70 -7.62 -11.58
N ALA A 130 11.64 -8.31 -11.14
CA ALA A 130 10.57 -7.71 -10.37
C ALA A 130 11.06 -7.17 -9.01
N GLU A 131 11.90 -7.94 -8.29
CA GLU A 131 12.52 -7.50 -7.04
C GLU A 131 13.40 -6.27 -7.24
N LEU A 132 14.21 -6.24 -8.31
CA LEU A 132 15.03 -5.08 -8.64
C LEU A 132 14.18 -3.84 -8.94
N ALA A 133 13.05 -4.00 -9.66
CA ALA A 133 12.12 -2.93 -9.93
C ALA A 133 11.46 -2.41 -8.65
N GLY A 134 11.07 -3.31 -7.73
CA GLY A 134 10.55 -2.95 -6.42
C GLY A 134 11.57 -2.18 -5.59
N LEU A 135 12.80 -2.67 -5.50
CA LEU A 135 13.89 -2.00 -4.81
C LEU A 135 14.15 -0.60 -5.38
N TYR A 136 14.16 -0.45 -6.70
CA TYR A 136 14.31 0.86 -7.35
C TYR A 136 13.22 1.84 -6.93
N ILE A 137 11.96 1.40 -6.92
CA ILE A 137 10.81 2.22 -6.51
C ILE A 137 10.98 2.66 -5.06
N MET A 138 11.33 1.74 -4.16
CA MET A 138 11.49 2.05 -2.74
C MET A 138 12.70 2.96 -2.49
N ALA A 139 13.81 2.73 -3.17
CA ALA A 139 14.99 3.59 -3.06
C ALA A 139 14.70 5.03 -3.53
N HIS A 140 13.92 5.20 -4.59
CA HIS A 140 13.50 6.50 -5.08
C HIS A 140 12.68 7.27 -4.03
N GLU A 141 11.72 6.63 -3.40
CA GLU A 141 10.92 7.25 -2.32
C GLU A 141 11.77 7.51 -1.06
N ALA A 142 12.71 6.62 -0.74
CA ALA A 142 13.61 6.79 0.41
C ALA A 142 14.46 8.07 0.31
N VAL A 143 14.86 8.47 -0.90
CA VAL A 143 15.62 9.71 -1.13
C VAL A 143 14.83 10.93 -0.66
N TYR A 144 13.53 11.00 -0.96
CA TYR A 144 12.71 12.14 -0.53
C TYR A 144 12.54 12.18 0.99
N ILE A 145 12.30 11.02 1.63
CA ILE A 145 12.17 10.96 3.08
C ILE A 145 13.49 11.36 3.75
N ARG A 146 14.63 10.90 3.20
CA ARG A 146 15.95 11.27 3.72
C ARG A 146 16.18 12.78 3.66
N ILE A 147 15.86 13.45 2.55
CA ILE A 147 15.97 14.90 2.43
C ILE A 147 15.15 15.61 3.51
N ILE A 148 13.90 15.16 3.73
CA ILE A 148 13.05 15.72 4.78
C ILE A 148 13.67 15.52 6.17
N LEU A 149 14.24 14.35 6.45
CA LEU A 149 14.92 14.08 7.73
C LEU A 149 16.16 14.95 7.92
N GLU A 150 16.95 15.16 6.87
CA GLU A 150 18.10 16.06 6.88
C GLU A 150 17.68 17.51 7.16
N ASP A 151 16.60 18.00 6.55
CA ASP A 151 16.03 19.33 6.79
C ASP A 151 15.50 19.48 8.23
N LEU A 152 15.06 18.40 8.86
CA LEU A 152 14.65 18.35 10.26
C LEU A 152 15.83 18.20 11.24
N GLY A 153 17.06 18.10 10.74
CA GLY A 153 18.28 18.00 11.56
C GLY A 153 18.72 16.56 11.89
N HIS A 154 18.13 15.55 11.26
CA HIS A 154 18.54 14.15 11.37
C HIS A 154 19.45 13.77 10.18
N LYS A 155 20.51 13.00 10.43
CA LYS A 155 21.50 12.58 9.41
C LYS A 155 21.25 11.16 8.94
#